data_3878a59f651e8a9690b281eb4ec75493
#
_entry.id   3878a59f651e8a9690b281eb4ec75493
#
_cell.length_a   1.000
_cell.length_b   1.000
_cell.length_c   1.000
_cell.angle_alpha   90.00
_cell.angle_beta   90.00
_cell.angle_gamma   90.00
#
_symmetry.space_group_name_H-M   'P 1'
#
loop_
_entity.id
_entity.type
_entity.pdbx_description
1 polymer ?
#
loop_
_entity_poly.entity_id
_entity_poly.type
_entity_poly.pdbx_seq_one_letter_code
_entity_poly.pdbx_strand_id
1 'polypeptide(L)'
;MTTGLLVTALINLCLGFSHSFILFAVLWGVSGWFQSMGAASCVVGLSRWFTDKERGSYYGFWSASHNIGEALTFIIVASIVSVCGWRYGFFGAGMVGLLGALIVWRFFHDSPESKGFPPVNVPKEKKTMSASETTDFNKAQRQVLTMPAICILALSSAFMYISRYAVNSWGVFYLEAQKGYSTLDASFIISISSVCGIIGTMFSGVISDKLFGGRRNVPALIFGLTNVLALCLFLLVPGVHFWLDAVAMILFGLGIGVLICFLGGLMAVDIAPRNASGAALGVVGIASYIGAGLQDVMSGVLIEGHKTIRSGVEVYDFTYINWFWIGSAILSVFFALWVWNAKQK
;
A
#
# COMPACT_ATOMS: atom_id res chain seq x y z
N MET A 1 -3.50 19.71 0.50
CA MET A 1 -2.37 19.02 -0.12
C MET A 1 -1.03 19.69 0.18
N THR A 2 -0.81 20.93 -0.19
CA THR A 2 0.46 21.68 0.05
C THR A 2 0.90 21.65 1.52
N THR A 3 -0.01 21.95 2.46
CA THR A 3 0.25 21.91 3.91
C THR A 3 0.73 20.53 4.36
N GLY A 4 0.08 19.46 3.89
CA GLY A 4 0.48 18.08 4.22
C GLY A 4 1.90 17.77 3.74
N LEU A 5 2.21 18.10 2.48
CA LEU A 5 3.56 17.93 1.92
C LEU A 5 4.61 18.78 2.66
N LEU A 6 4.31 20.03 2.94
CA LEU A 6 5.24 20.93 3.64
C LEU A 6 5.57 20.42 5.04
N VAL A 7 4.54 20.05 5.83
CA VAL A 7 4.74 19.53 7.18
C VAL A 7 5.52 18.22 7.14
N THR A 8 5.16 17.29 6.24
CA THR A 8 5.89 16.04 6.08
C THR A 8 7.36 16.27 5.70
N ALA A 9 7.63 17.21 4.79
CA ALA A 9 8.99 17.55 4.40
C ALA A 9 9.81 18.12 5.57
N LEU A 10 9.22 19.03 6.35
CA LEU A 10 9.86 19.57 7.55
C LEU A 10 10.11 18.48 8.60
N ILE A 11 9.16 17.58 8.81
CA ILE A 11 9.35 16.44 9.72
C ILE A 11 10.50 15.56 9.26
N ASN A 12 10.62 15.25 7.95
CA ASN A 12 11.75 14.48 7.45
C ASN A 12 13.10 15.16 7.74
N LEU A 13 13.19 16.49 7.57
CA LEU A 13 14.39 17.22 7.96
C LEU A 13 14.68 17.11 9.47
N CYS A 14 13.65 17.23 10.31
CA CYS A 14 13.80 17.04 11.76
C CYS A 14 14.24 15.63 12.13
N LEU A 15 13.74 14.59 11.44
CA LEU A 15 14.14 13.20 11.64
C LEU A 15 15.62 12.98 11.35
N GLY A 16 16.19 13.65 10.35
CA GLY A 16 17.62 13.61 10.06
C GLY A 16 18.50 14.14 11.20
N PHE A 17 17.98 15.05 12.04
CA PHE A 17 18.66 15.56 13.23
C PHE A 17 18.34 14.78 14.51
N SER A 18 17.37 13.86 14.49
CA SER A 18 16.92 13.17 15.70
C SER A 18 17.94 12.17 16.22
N HIS A 19 18.11 12.15 17.55
CA HIS A 19 18.90 11.19 18.31
C HIS A 19 18.06 10.38 19.32
N SER A 20 16.77 10.72 19.46
CA SER A 20 15.86 10.08 20.41
C SER A 20 14.87 9.18 19.69
N PHE A 21 14.78 7.92 20.11
CA PHE A 21 13.80 6.98 19.60
C PHE A 21 12.35 7.47 19.77
N ILE A 22 12.02 8.03 20.95
CA ILE A 22 10.66 8.52 21.23
C ILE A 22 10.32 9.69 20.32
N LEU A 23 11.26 10.67 20.17
CA LEU A 23 11.05 11.79 19.26
C LEU A 23 10.88 11.32 17.81
N PHE A 24 11.68 10.35 17.37
CA PHE A 24 11.59 9.76 16.05
C PHE A 24 10.22 9.11 15.82
N ALA A 25 9.75 8.27 16.75
CA ALA A 25 8.45 7.59 16.66
C ALA A 25 7.28 8.59 16.62
N VAL A 26 7.31 9.63 17.45
CA VAL A 26 6.28 10.68 17.47
C VAL A 26 6.25 11.45 16.16
N LEU A 27 7.41 11.92 15.69
CA LEU A 27 7.52 12.65 14.43
C LEU A 27 7.07 11.79 13.23
N TRP A 28 7.42 10.49 13.23
CA TRP A 28 7.00 9.55 12.19
C TRP A 28 5.47 9.37 12.17
N GLY A 29 4.85 9.22 13.34
CA GLY A 29 3.39 9.16 13.47
C GLY A 29 2.70 10.44 13.00
N VAL A 30 3.22 11.61 13.39
CA VAL A 30 2.70 12.90 12.91
C VAL A 30 2.86 13.04 11.40
N SER A 31 4.00 12.60 10.84
CA SER A 31 4.22 12.57 9.39
C SER A 31 3.15 11.76 8.66
N GLY A 32 2.83 10.55 9.16
CA GLY A 32 1.78 9.70 8.59
C GLY A 32 0.41 10.39 8.57
N TRP A 33 0.07 11.10 9.64
CA TRP A 33 -1.17 11.89 9.69
C TRP A 33 -1.24 12.93 8.58
N PHE A 34 -0.19 13.73 8.39
CA PHE A 34 -0.15 14.77 7.36
C PHE A 34 -0.06 14.20 5.94
N GLN A 35 0.60 13.06 5.75
CA GLN A 35 0.64 12.35 4.45
C GLN A 35 -0.75 11.88 3.98
N SER A 36 -1.63 11.49 4.90
CA SER A 36 -2.98 11.04 4.57
C SER A 36 -3.81 12.10 3.83
N MET A 37 -3.50 13.38 4.01
CA MET A 37 -4.17 14.49 3.32
C MET A 37 -3.89 14.52 1.80
N GLY A 38 -2.82 13.89 1.34
CA GLY A 38 -2.41 13.91 -0.07
C GLY A 38 -3.40 13.19 -0.99
N ALA A 39 -3.71 11.93 -0.68
CA ALA A 39 -4.56 11.09 -1.53
C ALA A 39 -5.98 11.67 -1.69
N ALA A 40 -6.62 12.07 -0.59
CA ALA A 40 -7.97 12.66 -0.64
C ALA A 40 -8.01 13.95 -1.48
N SER A 41 -7.02 14.83 -1.30
CA SER A 41 -6.92 16.07 -2.08
C SER A 41 -6.73 15.82 -3.58
N CYS A 42 -5.92 14.82 -3.96
CA CYS A 42 -5.73 14.44 -5.37
C CYS A 42 -7.03 13.92 -6.00
N VAL A 43 -7.73 13.02 -5.31
CA VAL A 43 -9.00 12.45 -5.81
C VAL A 43 -10.06 13.51 -5.99
N VAL A 44 -10.19 14.44 -5.04
CA VAL A 44 -11.10 15.58 -5.15
C VAL A 44 -10.70 16.50 -6.32
N GLY A 45 -9.42 16.81 -6.47
CA GLY A 45 -8.92 17.58 -7.60
C GLY A 45 -9.27 16.92 -8.94
N LEU A 46 -8.96 15.64 -9.10
CA LEU A 46 -9.30 14.87 -10.31
C LEU A 46 -10.80 14.91 -10.62
N SER A 47 -11.66 14.81 -9.61
CA SER A 47 -13.11 14.85 -9.81
C SER A 47 -13.64 16.21 -10.27
N ARG A 48 -12.92 17.29 -9.99
CA ARG A 48 -13.30 18.66 -10.39
C ARG A 48 -12.73 19.06 -11.75
N TRP A 49 -11.55 18.57 -12.10
CA TRP A 49 -10.84 18.94 -13.33
C TRP A 49 -11.19 18.08 -14.54
N PHE A 50 -11.66 16.84 -14.33
CA PHE A 50 -11.94 15.90 -15.41
C PHE A 50 -13.39 15.42 -15.41
N THR A 51 -13.91 15.17 -16.62
CA THR A 51 -15.26 14.60 -16.80
C THR A 51 -15.34 13.17 -16.25
N ASP A 52 -16.54 12.69 -15.95
CA ASP A 52 -16.76 11.30 -15.47
C ASP A 52 -16.23 10.25 -16.44
N LYS A 53 -16.16 10.56 -17.77
CA LYS A 53 -15.63 9.65 -18.79
C LYS A 53 -14.11 9.56 -18.79
N GLU A 54 -13.43 10.65 -18.50
CA GLU A 54 -11.96 10.76 -18.57
C GLU A 54 -11.28 10.48 -17.23
N ARG A 55 -12.00 10.76 -16.13
CA ARG A 55 -11.50 10.65 -14.76
C ARG A 55 -10.85 9.30 -14.45
N GLY A 56 -11.39 8.20 -15.01
CA GLY A 56 -10.86 6.86 -14.82
C GLY A 56 -9.42 6.72 -15.30
N SER A 57 -9.11 7.24 -16.50
CA SER A 57 -7.75 7.20 -17.06
C SER A 57 -6.77 8.02 -16.23
N TYR A 58 -7.15 9.26 -15.87
CA TYR A 58 -6.29 10.12 -15.05
C TYR A 58 -6.09 9.57 -13.62
N TYR A 59 -7.12 8.94 -13.06
CA TYR A 59 -7.00 8.24 -11.78
C TYR A 59 -6.03 7.06 -11.87
N GLY A 60 -6.04 6.32 -12.97
CA GLY A 60 -5.08 5.25 -13.24
C GLY A 60 -3.63 5.75 -13.27
N PHE A 61 -3.36 6.85 -13.97
CA PHE A 61 -2.04 7.49 -13.97
C PHE A 61 -1.62 7.96 -12.57
N TRP A 62 -2.53 8.61 -11.85
CA TRP A 62 -2.26 9.03 -10.48
C TRP A 62 -1.97 7.84 -9.55
N SER A 63 -2.73 6.77 -9.67
CA SER A 63 -2.53 5.55 -8.87
C SER A 63 -1.17 4.88 -9.16
N ALA A 64 -0.72 4.89 -10.42
CA ALA A 64 0.59 4.37 -10.80
C ALA A 64 1.75 5.18 -10.16
N SER A 65 1.56 6.47 -9.91
CA SER A 65 2.58 7.33 -9.30
C SER A 65 3.04 6.86 -7.93
N HIS A 66 2.17 6.21 -7.17
CA HIS A 66 2.50 5.65 -5.85
C HIS A 66 3.59 4.58 -5.95
N ASN A 67 3.39 3.59 -6.82
CA ASN A 67 4.37 2.51 -7.02
C ASN A 67 5.67 3.02 -7.68
N ILE A 68 5.57 3.98 -8.61
CA ILE A 68 6.75 4.63 -9.21
C ILE A 68 7.55 5.35 -8.13
N GLY A 69 6.88 6.11 -7.27
CA GLY A 69 7.51 6.81 -6.15
C GLY A 69 8.19 5.84 -5.18
N GLU A 70 7.53 4.72 -4.86
CA GLU A 70 8.08 3.68 -3.98
C GLU A 70 9.35 3.06 -4.57
N ALA A 71 9.32 2.65 -5.85
CA ALA A 71 10.50 2.08 -6.54
C ALA A 71 11.67 3.07 -6.60
N LEU A 72 11.41 4.33 -6.96
CA LEU A 72 12.42 5.38 -6.99
C LEU A 72 12.99 5.68 -5.61
N THR A 73 12.16 5.65 -4.57
CA THR A 73 12.60 5.89 -3.19
C THR A 73 13.61 4.83 -2.75
N PHE A 74 13.37 3.56 -3.00
CA PHE A 74 14.32 2.50 -2.67
C PHE A 74 15.69 2.74 -3.32
N ILE A 75 15.75 3.10 -4.59
CA ILE A 75 17.01 3.30 -5.32
C ILE A 75 17.69 4.61 -4.87
N ILE A 76 16.96 5.73 -4.88
CA ILE A 76 17.54 7.05 -4.61
C ILE A 76 18.02 7.15 -3.16
N VAL A 77 17.17 6.74 -2.21
CA VAL A 77 17.51 6.82 -0.78
C VAL A 77 18.66 5.86 -0.47
N ALA A 78 18.64 4.62 -0.99
CA ALA A 78 19.74 3.69 -0.80
C ALA A 78 21.07 4.23 -1.34
N SER A 79 21.06 4.88 -2.51
CA SER A 79 22.25 5.53 -3.08
C SER A 79 22.80 6.65 -2.19
N ILE A 80 21.92 7.45 -1.61
CA ILE A 80 22.32 8.51 -0.66
C ILE A 80 22.86 7.90 0.63
N VAL A 81 22.16 6.90 1.18
CA VAL A 81 22.51 6.25 2.44
C VAL A 81 23.86 5.53 2.35
N SER A 82 24.13 4.86 1.25
CA SER A 82 25.40 4.12 1.03
C SER A 82 26.63 5.02 1.00
N VAL A 83 26.49 6.29 0.57
CA VAL A 83 27.61 7.24 0.45
C VAL A 83 27.68 8.18 1.65
N CYS A 84 26.54 8.70 2.12
CA CYS A 84 26.47 9.79 3.08
C CYS A 84 25.95 9.35 4.46
N GLY A 85 25.39 8.15 4.57
CA GLY A 85 24.76 7.63 5.77
C GLY A 85 23.24 7.92 5.86
N TRP A 86 22.55 7.23 6.77
CA TRP A 86 21.09 7.19 6.85
C TRP A 86 20.42 8.56 7.11
N ARG A 87 21.08 9.45 7.82
CA ARG A 87 20.55 10.81 8.09
C ARG A 87 20.34 11.61 6.81
N TYR A 88 21.24 11.48 5.86
CA TYR A 88 21.15 12.17 4.58
C TYR A 88 20.01 11.63 3.71
N GLY A 89 19.57 10.38 3.92
CA GLY A 89 18.34 9.85 3.32
C GLY A 89 17.11 10.68 3.72
N PHE A 90 16.99 11.04 5.01
CA PHE A 90 15.90 11.90 5.49
C PHE A 90 16.04 13.35 4.99
N PHE A 91 17.24 13.90 4.96
CA PHE A 91 17.46 15.24 4.40
C PHE A 91 17.11 15.28 2.91
N GLY A 92 17.51 14.28 2.14
CA GLY A 92 17.16 14.16 0.72
C GLY A 92 15.65 14.08 0.51
N ALA A 93 14.97 13.22 1.25
CA ALA A 93 13.51 13.10 1.20
C ALA A 93 12.81 14.41 1.59
N GLY A 94 13.31 15.09 2.64
CA GLY A 94 12.81 16.39 3.08
C GLY A 94 12.96 17.48 2.02
N MET A 95 14.12 17.56 1.36
CA MET A 95 14.37 18.53 0.29
C MET A 95 13.48 18.29 -0.94
N VAL A 96 13.35 17.05 -1.37
CA VAL A 96 12.44 16.67 -2.47
C VAL A 96 10.99 17.00 -2.09
N GLY A 97 10.59 16.74 -0.83
CA GLY A 97 9.27 17.09 -0.32
C GLY A 97 9.00 18.60 -0.32
N LEU A 98 9.98 19.43 0.04
CA LEU A 98 9.87 20.90 -0.03
C LEU A 98 9.70 21.38 -1.48
N LEU A 99 10.49 20.84 -2.41
CA LEU A 99 10.35 21.16 -3.82
C LEU A 99 8.96 20.74 -4.34
N GLY A 100 8.50 19.54 -3.98
CA GLY A 100 7.15 19.07 -4.29
C GLY A 100 6.06 19.97 -3.71
N ALA A 101 6.20 20.42 -2.47
CA ALA A 101 5.27 21.36 -1.84
C ALA A 101 5.23 22.70 -2.58
N LEU A 102 6.37 23.23 -3.00
CA LEU A 102 6.47 24.46 -3.80
C LEU A 102 5.79 24.32 -5.17
N ILE A 103 6.03 23.20 -5.86
CA ILE A 103 5.39 22.90 -7.15
C ILE A 103 3.87 22.82 -6.99
N VAL A 104 3.40 22.08 -6.01
CA VAL A 104 1.98 21.93 -5.73
C VAL A 104 1.36 23.29 -5.35
N TRP A 105 2.01 24.07 -4.49
CA TRP A 105 1.53 25.40 -4.12
C TRP A 105 1.43 26.35 -5.32
N ARG A 106 2.39 26.29 -6.25
CA ARG A 106 2.45 27.20 -7.40
C ARG A 106 1.50 26.80 -8.54
N PHE A 107 1.33 25.49 -8.77
CA PHE A 107 0.66 24.98 -9.98
C PHE A 107 -0.66 24.25 -9.71
N PHE A 108 -0.87 23.69 -8.51
CA PHE A 108 -2.09 22.96 -8.22
C PHE A 108 -3.22 23.93 -7.82
N HIS A 109 -4.35 23.82 -8.52
CA HIS A 109 -5.56 24.60 -8.26
C HIS A 109 -6.72 23.65 -7.98
N ASP A 110 -7.55 23.99 -7.00
CA ASP A 110 -8.62 23.12 -6.50
C ASP A 110 -9.70 22.84 -7.55
N SER A 111 -9.95 23.79 -8.46
CA SER A 111 -10.96 23.64 -9.49
C SER A 111 -10.71 24.57 -10.68
N PRO A 112 -11.29 24.27 -11.87
CA PRO A 112 -11.22 25.13 -13.06
C PRO A 112 -11.72 26.55 -12.83
N GLU A 113 -12.77 26.70 -12.01
CA GLU A 113 -13.37 28.00 -11.71
C GLU A 113 -12.40 28.94 -10.99
N SER A 114 -11.48 28.38 -10.18
CA SER A 114 -10.44 29.18 -9.52
C SER A 114 -9.47 29.85 -10.51
N LYS A 115 -9.49 29.44 -11.77
CA LYS A 115 -8.74 30.02 -12.89
C LYS A 115 -9.62 30.73 -13.92
N GLY A 116 -10.91 30.89 -13.64
CA GLY A 116 -11.87 31.55 -14.56
C GLY A 116 -12.37 30.66 -15.69
N PHE A 117 -12.14 29.34 -15.63
CA PHE A 117 -12.71 28.39 -16.58
C PHE A 117 -14.11 27.93 -16.12
N PRO A 118 -14.98 27.54 -17.06
CA PRO A 118 -16.31 27.02 -16.70
C PRO A 118 -16.15 25.67 -15.96
N PRO A 119 -17.10 25.31 -15.08
CA PRO A 119 -17.08 24.03 -14.38
C PRO A 119 -17.17 22.86 -15.38
N VAL A 120 -16.27 21.88 -15.25
CA VAL A 120 -16.23 20.70 -16.13
C VAL A 120 -17.42 19.78 -15.88
N ASN A 121 -17.80 19.64 -14.63
CA ASN A 121 -18.99 18.89 -14.23
C ASN A 121 -20.02 19.89 -13.69
N VAL A 122 -21.08 20.19 -14.46
CA VAL A 122 -22.23 20.91 -13.92
C VAL A 122 -22.75 20.11 -12.74
N PRO A 123 -22.86 20.71 -11.54
CA PRO A 123 -23.38 19.97 -10.40
C PRO A 123 -24.76 19.44 -10.80
N LYS A 124 -24.90 18.11 -10.93
CA LYS A 124 -26.25 17.53 -10.93
C LYS A 124 -26.86 18.02 -9.64
N GLU A 125 -27.99 18.73 -9.74
CA GLU A 125 -28.75 19.18 -8.57
C GLU A 125 -28.69 18.06 -7.53
N LYS A 126 -28.12 18.36 -6.35
CA LYS A 126 -28.15 17.41 -5.24
C LYS A 126 -29.62 17.16 -4.99
N LYS A 127 -30.17 16.07 -5.53
CA LYS A 127 -31.45 15.57 -5.08
C LYS A 127 -31.33 15.47 -3.57
N THR A 128 -32.00 16.37 -2.87
CA THR A 128 -32.15 16.27 -1.42
C THR A 128 -32.84 14.93 -1.18
N MET A 129 -32.04 13.96 -0.68
CA MET A 129 -32.57 12.64 -0.32
C MET A 129 -33.73 12.89 0.66
N SER A 130 -34.86 12.25 0.43
CA SER A 130 -35.95 12.27 1.37
C SER A 130 -35.49 11.67 2.72
N ALA A 131 -36.16 12.03 3.80
CA ALA A 131 -35.83 11.52 5.13
C ALA A 131 -35.85 9.96 5.17
N SER A 132 -36.75 9.34 4.40
CA SER A 132 -36.81 7.87 4.24
C SER A 132 -35.60 7.31 3.49
N GLU A 133 -35.18 7.94 2.38
CA GLU A 133 -33.98 7.52 1.61
C GLU A 133 -32.69 7.67 2.43
N THR A 134 -32.61 8.72 3.28
CA THR A 134 -31.46 8.90 4.19
C THR A 134 -31.42 7.82 5.26
N THR A 135 -32.57 7.41 5.78
CA THR A 135 -32.69 6.34 6.78
C THR A 135 -32.29 5.00 6.17
N ASP A 136 -32.74 4.70 4.97
CA ASP A 136 -32.40 3.45 4.27
C ASP A 136 -30.91 3.42 3.89
N PHE A 137 -30.34 4.55 3.48
CA PHE A 137 -28.91 4.69 3.23
C PHE A 137 -28.08 4.38 4.51
N ASN A 138 -28.43 5.01 5.63
CA ASN A 138 -27.72 4.81 6.89
C ASN A 138 -27.87 3.37 7.41
N LYS A 139 -29.04 2.74 7.20
CA LYS A 139 -29.26 1.33 7.52
C LYS A 139 -28.40 0.39 6.70
N ALA A 140 -28.30 0.63 5.38
CA ALA A 140 -27.42 -0.16 4.49
C ALA A 140 -25.94 -0.02 4.88
N GLN A 141 -25.48 1.18 5.23
CA GLN A 141 -24.11 1.45 5.70
C GLN A 141 -23.81 0.64 6.99
N ARG A 142 -24.71 0.66 7.96
CA ARG A 142 -24.57 -0.12 9.22
C ARG A 142 -24.59 -1.62 8.97
N GLN A 143 -25.43 -2.10 8.08
CA GLN A 143 -25.56 -3.51 7.76
C GLN A 143 -24.25 -4.09 7.18
N VAL A 144 -23.54 -3.32 6.37
CA VAL A 144 -22.25 -3.71 5.79
C VAL A 144 -21.17 -3.89 6.87
N LEU A 145 -21.16 -3.08 7.93
CA LEU A 145 -20.19 -3.18 9.03
C LEU A 145 -20.24 -4.55 9.75
N THR A 146 -21.39 -5.21 9.72
CA THR A 146 -21.61 -6.51 10.39
C THR A 146 -21.79 -7.65 9.38
N MET A 147 -21.64 -7.40 8.09
CA MET A 147 -21.82 -8.39 7.04
C MET A 147 -20.66 -9.41 7.06
N PRO A 148 -20.92 -10.71 7.36
CA PRO A 148 -19.84 -11.69 7.54
C PRO A 148 -18.90 -11.78 6.35
N ALA A 149 -19.43 -11.71 5.11
CA ALA A 149 -18.62 -11.75 3.90
C ALA A 149 -17.63 -10.57 3.79
N ILE A 150 -18.05 -9.36 4.20
CA ILE A 150 -17.17 -8.17 4.21
C ILE A 150 -16.14 -8.28 5.34
N CYS A 151 -16.52 -8.79 6.52
CA CYS A 151 -15.58 -8.99 7.63
C CYS A 151 -14.50 -10.03 7.26
N ILE A 152 -14.88 -11.14 6.64
CA ILE A 152 -13.93 -12.17 6.19
C ILE A 152 -13.02 -11.63 5.08
N LEU A 153 -13.57 -10.88 4.13
CA LEU A 153 -12.78 -10.20 3.10
C LEU A 153 -11.80 -9.18 3.70
N ALA A 154 -12.23 -8.44 4.72
CA ALA A 154 -11.40 -7.50 5.46
C ALA A 154 -10.24 -8.20 6.16
N LEU A 155 -10.46 -9.38 6.76
CA LEU A 155 -9.40 -10.22 7.31
C LEU A 155 -8.45 -10.72 6.23
N SER A 156 -8.96 -11.19 5.09
CA SER A 156 -8.14 -11.59 3.95
C SER A 156 -7.23 -10.47 3.48
N SER A 157 -7.78 -9.26 3.35
CA SER A 157 -7.02 -8.07 2.97
C SER A 157 -6.00 -7.66 4.03
N ALA A 158 -6.35 -7.73 5.33
CA ALA A 158 -5.42 -7.45 6.42
C ALA A 158 -4.20 -8.37 6.38
N PHE A 159 -4.40 -9.68 6.20
CA PHE A 159 -3.32 -10.64 6.09
C PHE A 159 -2.48 -10.46 4.81
N MET A 160 -3.09 -10.07 3.70
CA MET A 160 -2.35 -9.68 2.50
C MET A 160 -1.48 -8.44 2.74
N TYR A 161 -2.00 -7.44 3.48
CA TYR A 161 -1.23 -6.26 3.84
C TYR A 161 -0.08 -6.57 4.79
N ILE A 162 -0.23 -7.53 5.70
CA ILE A 162 0.87 -8.04 6.52
C ILE A 162 2.01 -8.55 5.61
N SER A 163 1.72 -9.42 4.64
CA SER A 163 2.74 -9.93 3.73
C SER A 163 3.35 -8.85 2.84
N ARG A 164 2.56 -7.87 2.38
CA ARG A 164 3.04 -6.74 1.59
C ARG A 164 4.03 -5.87 2.36
N TYR A 165 3.63 -5.42 3.55
CA TYR A 165 4.45 -4.51 4.36
C TYR A 165 5.65 -5.24 4.98
N ALA A 166 5.60 -6.56 5.16
CA ALA A 166 6.75 -7.37 5.52
C ALA A 166 7.92 -7.14 4.56
N VAL A 167 7.67 -7.23 3.26
CA VAL A 167 8.69 -7.01 2.24
C VAL A 167 9.05 -5.52 2.11
N ASN A 168 8.07 -4.64 2.12
CA ASN A 168 8.31 -3.21 1.91
C ASN A 168 9.07 -2.56 3.07
N SER A 169 8.73 -2.89 4.32
CA SER A 169 9.37 -2.29 5.51
C SER A 169 10.65 -2.99 5.91
N TRP A 170 10.70 -4.33 5.80
CA TRP A 170 11.79 -5.14 6.36
C TRP A 170 12.61 -5.89 5.31
N GLY A 171 12.20 -5.90 4.03
CA GLY A 171 12.84 -6.67 2.98
C GLY A 171 14.30 -6.29 2.74
N VAL A 172 14.64 -5.00 2.75
CA VAL A 172 16.02 -4.53 2.61
C VAL A 172 16.86 -5.01 3.78
N PHE A 173 16.39 -4.81 5.02
CA PHE A 173 17.08 -5.26 6.23
C PHE A 173 17.25 -6.79 6.26
N TYR A 174 16.23 -7.55 5.83
CA TYR A 174 16.32 -9.00 5.70
C TYR A 174 17.42 -9.43 4.73
N LEU A 175 17.49 -8.80 3.56
CA LEU A 175 18.52 -9.11 2.55
C LEU A 175 19.93 -8.78 3.06
N GLU A 176 20.09 -7.66 3.77
CA GLU A 176 21.37 -7.27 4.36
C GLU A 176 21.78 -8.21 5.50
N ALA A 177 20.91 -8.35 6.50
CA ALA A 177 21.25 -9.05 7.75
C ALA A 177 21.28 -10.57 7.62
N GLN A 178 20.35 -11.16 6.81
CA GLN A 178 20.23 -12.61 6.69
C GLN A 178 20.97 -13.18 5.48
N LYS A 179 20.95 -12.49 4.34
CA LYS A 179 21.55 -12.97 3.10
C LYS A 179 22.91 -12.35 2.80
N GLY A 180 23.26 -11.20 3.39
CA GLY A 180 24.55 -10.54 3.22
C GLY A 180 24.68 -9.68 1.96
N TYR A 181 23.56 -9.17 1.43
CA TYR A 181 23.58 -8.22 0.32
C TYR A 181 24.08 -6.84 0.75
N SER A 182 24.61 -6.08 -0.22
CA SER A 182 24.83 -4.64 -0.02
C SER A 182 23.49 -3.90 0.06
N THR A 183 23.45 -2.74 0.72
CA THR A 183 22.26 -1.88 0.78
C THR A 183 21.71 -1.54 -0.61
N LEU A 184 22.60 -1.31 -1.58
CA LEU A 184 22.20 -0.99 -2.95
C LEU A 184 21.55 -2.18 -3.65
N ASP A 185 22.16 -3.36 -3.60
CA ASP A 185 21.61 -4.56 -4.23
C ASP A 185 20.30 -4.98 -3.58
N ALA A 186 20.22 -4.94 -2.25
CA ALA A 186 19.01 -5.23 -1.50
C ALA A 186 17.87 -4.29 -1.90
N SER A 187 18.14 -2.99 -1.95
CA SER A 187 17.15 -1.97 -2.34
C SER A 187 16.74 -2.11 -3.80
N PHE A 188 17.68 -2.45 -4.70
CA PHE A 188 17.36 -2.71 -6.09
C PHE A 188 16.43 -3.93 -6.24
N ILE A 189 16.72 -5.04 -5.56
CA ILE A 189 15.87 -6.24 -5.55
C ILE A 189 14.46 -5.91 -5.07
N ILE A 190 14.32 -5.18 -3.96
CA ILE A 190 13.00 -4.80 -3.43
C ILE A 190 12.27 -3.85 -4.39
N SER A 191 12.96 -2.91 -5.04
CA SER A 191 12.36 -1.99 -6.01
C SER A 191 11.70 -2.70 -7.20
N ILE A 192 12.21 -3.88 -7.60
CA ILE A 192 11.60 -4.71 -8.65
C ILE A 192 10.15 -5.05 -8.30
N SER A 193 9.86 -5.36 -7.03
CA SER A 193 8.49 -5.69 -6.61
C SER A 193 7.53 -4.52 -6.80
N SER A 194 7.96 -3.30 -6.52
CA SER A 194 7.14 -2.09 -6.71
C SER A 194 6.84 -1.83 -8.19
N VAL A 195 7.85 -1.97 -9.07
CA VAL A 195 7.66 -1.85 -10.53
C VAL A 195 6.70 -2.92 -11.06
N CYS A 196 6.90 -4.18 -10.68
CA CYS A 196 6.01 -5.28 -11.07
C CYS A 196 4.60 -5.13 -10.49
N GLY A 197 4.47 -4.51 -9.32
CA GLY A 197 3.20 -4.16 -8.70
C GLY A 197 2.35 -3.22 -9.57
N ILE A 198 2.98 -2.27 -10.27
CA ILE A 198 2.27 -1.39 -11.23
C ILE A 198 1.62 -2.25 -12.32
N ILE A 199 2.41 -3.16 -12.92
CA ILE A 199 1.96 -4.04 -13.98
C ILE A 199 0.80 -4.91 -13.48
N GLY A 200 0.96 -5.54 -12.31
CA GLY A 200 -0.09 -6.35 -11.67
C GLY A 200 -1.39 -5.57 -11.47
N THR A 201 -1.31 -4.36 -10.94
CA THR A 201 -2.48 -3.50 -10.69
C THR A 201 -3.16 -3.08 -11.99
N MET A 202 -2.40 -2.62 -12.98
CA MET A 202 -2.95 -2.15 -14.27
C MET A 202 -3.64 -3.27 -15.05
N PHE A 203 -3.06 -4.46 -15.05
CA PHE A 203 -3.61 -5.61 -15.79
C PHE A 203 -4.63 -6.41 -15.02
N SER A 204 -4.82 -6.18 -13.72
CA SER A 204 -5.76 -6.94 -12.87
C SER A 204 -7.18 -6.97 -13.43
N GLY A 205 -7.72 -5.82 -13.85
CA GLY A 205 -9.05 -5.70 -14.45
C GLY A 205 -9.16 -6.48 -15.78
N VAL A 206 -8.17 -6.30 -16.66
CA VAL A 206 -8.13 -6.99 -17.96
C VAL A 206 -8.03 -8.51 -17.78
N ILE A 207 -7.21 -8.96 -16.84
CA ILE A 207 -7.07 -10.39 -16.50
C ILE A 207 -8.42 -10.94 -16.04
N SER A 208 -9.08 -10.27 -15.10
CA SER A 208 -10.38 -10.71 -14.60
C SER A 208 -11.45 -10.73 -15.69
N ASP A 209 -11.56 -9.68 -16.47
CA ASP A 209 -12.68 -9.50 -17.39
C ASP A 209 -12.52 -10.35 -18.66
N LYS A 210 -11.30 -10.40 -19.23
CA LYS A 210 -11.07 -11.14 -20.48
C LYS A 210 -10.76 -12.63 -20.28
N LEU A 211 -9.99 -13.00 -19.26
CA LEU A 211 -9.57 -14.38 -19.04
C LEU A 211 -10.55 -15.17 -18.16
N PHE A 212 -11.21 -14.50 -17.22
CA PHE A 212 -12.05 -15.16 -16.22
C PHE A 212 -13.54 -14.72 -16.25
N GLY A 213 -13.96 -14.01 -17.30
CA GLY A 213 -15.36 -13.59 -17.47
C GLY A 213 -15.90 -12.73 -16.34
N GLY A 214 -15.07 -11.85 -15.76
CA GLY A 214 -15.41 -10.98 -14.65
C GLY A 214 -15.39 -11.64 -13.27
N ARG A 215 -15.03 -12.92 -13.18
CA ARG A 215 -14.88 -13.62 -11.89
C ARG A 215 -13.59 -13.18 -11.21
N ARG A 216 -13.69 -12.53 -10.06
CA ARG A 216 -12.54 -11.99 -9.32
C ARG A 216 -11.85 -13.04 -8.43
N ASN A 217 -12.60 -14.08 -8.05
CA ASN A 217 -12.13 -15.10 -7.10
C ASN A 217 -10.98 -15.95 -7.67
N VAL A 218 -11.08 -16.32 -8.96
CA VAL A 218 -10.08 -17.18 -9.61
C VAL A 218 -8.72 -16.49 -9.71
N PRO A 219 -8.62 -15.26 -10.28
CA PRO A 219 -7.33 -14.58 -10.28
C PRO A 219 -6.84 -14.23 -8.88
N ALA A 220 -7.73 -13.89 -7.92
CA ALA A 220 -7.32 -13.67 -6.52
C ALA A 220 -6.66 -14.92 -5.91
N LEU A 221 -7.18 -16.12 -6.20
CA LEU A 221 -6.57 -17.38 -5.77
C LEU A 221 -5.22 -17.63 -6.44
N ILE A 222 -5.14 -17.51 -7.77
CA ILE A 222 -3.92 -17.75 -8.53
C ILE A 222 -2.81 -16.82 -8.04
N PHE A 223 -3.06 -15.52 -7.98
CA PHE A 223 -2.06 -14.53 -7.55
C PHE A 223 -1.80 -14.59 -6.04
N GLY A 224 -2.76 -15.05 -5.23
CA GLY A 224 -2.54 -15.36 -3.82
C GLY A 224 -1.55 -16.50 -3.63
N LEU A 225 -1.72 -17.60 -4.38
CA LEU A 225 -0.75 -18.72 -4.36
C LEU A 225 0.61 -18.31 -4.93
N THR A 226 0.63 -17.49 -5.98
CA THR A 226 1.87 -16.91 -6.51
C THR A 226 2.59 -16.08 -5.45
N ASN A 227 1.86 -15.29 -4.66
CA ASN A 227 2.43 -14.52 -3.55
C ASN A 227 3.05 -15.41 -2.46
N VAL A 228 2.36 -16.50 -2.08
CA VAL A 228 2.91 -17.50 -1.13
C VAL A 228 4.18 -18.13 -1.68
N LEU A 229 4.17 -18.56 -2.95
CA LEU A 229 5.35 -19.13 -3.61
C LEU A 229 6.50 -18.14 -3.65
N ALA A 230 6.24 -16.88 -4.00
CA ALA A 230 7.25 -15.82 -4.04
C ALA A 230 7.91 -15.62 -2.67
N LEU A 231 7.12 -15.55 -1.60
CA LEU A 231 7.65 -15.45 -0.23
C LEU A 231 8.45 -16.69 0.17
N CYS A 232 8.01 -17.90 -0.18
CA CYS A 232 8.77 -19.11 0.07
C CYS A 232 10.12 -19.09 -0.64
N LEU A 233 10.18 -18.70 -1.90
CA LEU A 233 11.42 -18.55 -2.66
C LEU A 233 12.33 -17.49 -2.05
N PHE A 234 11.78 -16.37 -1.65
CA PHE A 234 12.53 -15.25 -1.08
C PHE A 234 13.08 -15.53 0.31
N LEU A 235 12.29 -16.16 1.19
CA LEU A 235 12.60 -16.30 2.60
C LEU A 235 13.27 -17.64 2.97
N LEU A 236 12.94 -18.73 2.26
CA LEU A 236 13.41 -20.06 2.63
C LEU A 236 14.69 -20.50 1.90
N VAL A 237 15.06 -19.82 0.81
CA VAL A 237 16.32 -20.12 0.12
C VAL A 237 17.46 -19.31 0.73
N PRO A 238 18.43 -19.96 1.40
CA PRO A 238 19.54 -19.29 2.06
C PRO A 238 20.60 -18.83 1.05
N GLY A 239 21.36 -17.79 1.44
CA GLY A 239 22.51 -17.31 0.67
C GLY A 239 22.17 -16.26 -0.37
N VAL A 240 23.21 -15.76 -1.03
CA VAL A 240 23.11 -14.69 -2.05
C VAL A 240 22.81 -15.30 -3.41
N HIS A 241 21.57 -15.19 -3.87
CA HIS A 241 21.12 -15.66 -5.18
C HIS A 241 20.36 -14.55 -5.90
N PHE A 242 21.07 -13.55 -6.40
CA PHE A 242 20.51 -12.32 -6.97
C PHE A 242 19.35 -12.58 -7.95
N TRP A 243 19.52 -13.47 -8.91
CA TRP A 243 18.48 -13.75 -9.92
C TRP A 243 17.26 -14.46 -9.32
N LEU A 244 17.44 -15.33 -8.34
CA LEU A 244 16.33 -16.00 -7.66
C LEU A 244 15.52 -15.01 -6.83
N ASP A 245 16.21 -14.14 -6.08
CA ASP A 245 15.58 -13.09 -5.29
C ASP A 245 14.85 -12.06 -6.18
N ALA A 246 15.46 -11.72 -7.33
CA ALA A 246 14.80 -10.87 -8.33
C ALA A 246 13.54 -11.52 -8.91
N VAL A 247 13.58 -12.81 -9.27
CA VAL A 247 12.41 -13.57 -9.74
C VAL A 247 11.34 -13.64 -8.65
N ALA A 248 11.71 -13.90 -7.41
CA ALA A 248 10.79 -13.90 -6.28
C ALA A 248 10.10 -12.53 -6.13
N MET A 249 10.83 -11.42 -6.28
CA MET A 249 10.28 -10.07 -6.22
C MET A 249 9.41 -9.71 -7.43
N ILE A 250 9.68 -10.24 -8.62
CA ILE A 250 8.78 -10.11 -9.78
C ILE A 250 7.45 -10.79 -9.48
N LEU A 251 7.48 -12.05 -9.04
CA LEU A 251 6.28 -12.82 -8.70
C LEU A 251 5.49 -12.16 -7.57
N PHE A 252 6.20 -11.71 -6.53
CA PHE A 252 5.63 -11.00 -5.39
C PHE A 252 4.92 -9.71 -5.83
N GLY A 253 5.60 -8.86 -6.58
CA GLY A 253 5.07 -7.59 -7.05
C GLY A 253 3.82 -7.77 -7.92
N LEU A 254 3.88 -8.66 -8.93
CA LEU A 254 2.72 -9.00 -9.77
C LEU A 254 1.56 -9.51 -8.91
N GLY A 255 1.84 -10.44 -7.98
CA GLY A 255 0.83 -11.03 -7.08
C GLY A 255 0.16 -9.97 -6.22
N ILE A 256 0.95 -9.17 -5.51
CA ILE A 256 0.45 -8.10 -4.62
C ILE A 256 -0.32 -7.04 -5.41
N GLY A 257 0.16 -6.63 -6.60
CA GLY A 257 -0.54 -5.64 -7.42
C GLY A 257 -1.96 -6.07 -7.79
N VAL A 258 -2.14 -7.34 -8.17
CA VAL A 258 -3.45 -7.91 -8.47
C VAL A 258 -4.30 -8.06 -7.19
N LEU A 259 -3.72 -8.55 -6.10
CA LEU A 259 -4.43 -8.78 -4.84
C LEU A 259 -4.92 -7.48 -4.19
N ILE A 260 -4.16 -6.39 -4.26
CA ILE A 260 -4.60 -5.07 -3.77
C ILE A 260 -5.87 -4.63 -4.51
N CYS A 261 -5.91 -4.82 -5.83
CA CYS A 261 -7.06 -4.44 -6.63
C CYS A 261 -8.30 -5.27 -6.25
N PHE A 262 -8.14 -6.57 -6.05
CA PHE A 262 -9.28 -7.46 -5.77
C PHE A 262 -9.66 -7.49 -4.30
N LEU A 263 -8.76 -7.88 -3.41
CA LEU A 263 -9.03 -8.02 -1.98
C LEU A 263 -9.18 -6.66 -1.29
N GLY A 264 -8.38 -5.66 -1.72
CA GLY A 264 -8.42 -4.31 -1.18
C GLY A 264 -9.60 -3.45 -1.69
N GLY A 265 -10.24 -3.85 -2.80
CA GLY A 265 -11.23 -2.99 -3.43
C GLY A 265 -12.39 -3.70 -4.13
N LEU A 266 -12.15 -4.26 -5.31
CA LEU A 266 -13.21 -4.69 -6.22
C LEU A 266 -14.14 -5.75 -5.63
N MET A 267 -13.62 -6.74 -4.91
CA MET A 267 -14.46 -7.75 -4.28
C MET A 267 -15.37 -7.16 -3.20
N ALA A 268 -14.92 -6.15 -2.47
CA ALA A 268 -15.76 -5.46 -1.48
C ALA A 268 -16.93 -4.74 -2.17
N VAL A 269 -16.68 -4.10 -3.31
CA VAL A 269 -17.71 -3.44 -4.11
C VAL A 269 -18.70 -4.44 -4.71
N ASP A 270 -18.19 -5.60 -5.16
CA ASP A 270 -19.02 -6.65 -5.77
C ASP A 270 -19.93 -7.38 -4.75
N ILE A 271 -19.50 -7.45 -3.47
CA ILE A 271 -20.25 -8.12 -2.39
C ILE A 271 -21.24 -7.16 -1.72
N ALA A 272 -20.87 -5.90 -1.57
CA ALA A 272 -21.69 -4.92 -0.86
C ALA A 272 -22.86 -4.39 -1.73
N PRO A 273 -23.98 -3.98 -1.10
CA PRO A 273 -25.02 -3.23 -1.79
C PRO A 273 -24.45 -1.94 -2.42
N ARG A 274 -24.96 -1.56 -3.59
CA ARG A 274 -24.43 -0.40 -4.35
C ARG A 274 -24.39 0.89 -3.55
N ASN A 275 -25.39 1.13 -2.69
CA ASN A 275 -25.49 2.31 -1.82
C ASN A 275 -24.56 2.25 -0.58
N ALA A 276 -23.89 1.11 -0.33
CA ALA A 276 -23.01 0.92 0.82
C ALA A 276 -21.59 0.48 0.43
N SER A 277 -21.22 0.52 -0.85
CA SER A 277 -19.88 0.15 -1.35
C SER A 277 -18.76 0.96 -0.68
N GLY A 278 -19.00 2.24 -0.40
CA GLY A 278 -18.03 3.08 0.31
C GLY A 278 -17.77 2.62 1.75
N ALA A 279 -18.79 2.16 2.48
CA ALA A 279 -18.61 1.60 3.81
C ALA A 279 -17.83 0.27 3.76
N ALA A 280 -18.12 -0.58 2.77
CA ALA A 280 -17.39 -1.83 2.57
C ALA A 280 -15.89 -1.60 2.32
N LEU A 281 -15.56 -0.66 1.42
CA LEU A 281 -14.18 -0.23 1.17
C LEU A 281 -13.52 0.33 2.42
N GLY A 282 -14.27 1.10 3.23
CA GLY A 282 -13.78 1.64 4.50
C GLY A 282 -13.42 0.53 5.50
N VAL A 283 -14.29 -0.47 5.68
CA VAL A 283 -14.03 -1.62 6.57
C VAL A 283 -12.79 -2.38 6.13
N VAL A 284 -12.70 -2.73 4.85
CA VAL A 284 -11.55 -3.44 4.29
C VAL A 284 -10.28 -2.62 4.42
N GLY A 285 -10.33 -1.32 4.11
CA GLY A 285 -9.18 -0.41 4.22
C GLY A 285 -8.67 -0.28 5.65
N ILE A 286 -9.55 -0.07 6.63
CA ILE A 286 -9.18 0.02 8.04
C ILE A 286 -8.52 -1.29 8.50
N ALA A 287 -9.12 -2.44 8.21
CA ALA A 287 -8.54 -3.73 8.57
C ALA A 287 -7.16 -3.95 7.93
N SER A 288 -7.00 -3.56 6.67
CA SER A 288 -5.72 -3.65 5.94
C SER A 288 -4.62 -2.85 6.62
N TYR A 289 -4.89 -1.61 7.00
CA TYR A 289 -3.89 -0.76 7.67
C TYR A 289 -3.63 -1.15 9.12
N ILE A 290 -4.64 -1.71 9.83
CA ILE A 290 -4.40 -2.35 11.13
C ILE A 290 -3.45 -3.53 10.96
N GLY A 291 -3.66 -4.37 9.94
CA GLY A 291 -2.76 -5.46 9.59
C GLY A 291 -1.33 -4.98 9.32
N ALA A 292 -1.17 -3.91 8.53
CA ALA A 292 0.13 -3.31 8.25
C ALA A 292 0.83 -2.82 9.53
N GLY A 293 0.12 -2.10 10.40
CA GLY A 293 0.69 -1.63 11.66
C GLY A 293 1.07 -2.76 12.62
N LEU A 294 0.22 -3.78 12.73
CA LEU A 294 0.53 -4.98 13.50
C LEU A 294 1.77 -5.71 12.97
N GLN A 295 1.91 -5.79 11.65
CA GLN A 295 3.06 -6.39 10.99
C GLN A 295 4.35 -5.69 11.40
N ASP A 296 4.41 -4.36 11.34
CA ASP A 296 5.63 -3.62 11.67
C ASP A 296 6.03 -3.82 13.13
N VAL A 297 5.07 -3.77 14.06
CA VAL A 297 5.31 -4.00 15.49
C VAL A 297 5.75 -5.45 15.76
N MET A 298 5.01 -6.44 15.23
CA MET A 298 5.31 -7.86 15.45
C MET A 298 6.65 -8.24 14.83
N SER A 299 6.96 -7.72 13.64
CA SER A 299 8.26 -7.96 13.01
C SER A 299 9.40 -7.39 13.83
N GLY A 300 9.29 -6.16 14.32
CA GLY A 300 10.30 -5.57 15.20
C GLY A 300 10.52 -6.38 16.48
N VAL A 301 9.43 -6.79 17.15
CA VAL A 301 9.50 -7.61 18.38
C VAL A 301 10.14 -8.99 18.11
N LEU A 302 9.75 -9.65 17.02
CA LEU A 302 10.29 -10.96 16.66
C LEU A 302 11.77 -10.89 16.28
N ILE A 303 12.19 -9.87 15.53
CA ILE A 303 13.60 -9.69 15.15
C ILE A 303 14.46 -9.39 16.37
N GLU A 304 14.04 -8.41 17.19
CA GLU A 304 14.81 -8.03 18.39
C GLU A 304 14.83 -9.15 19.43
N GLY A 305 13.72 -9.88 19.60
CA GLY A 305 13.61 -10.99 20.56
C GLY A 305 14.49 -12.20 20.24
N HIS A 306 14.91 -12.36 18.98
CA HIS A 306 15.75 -13.47 18.54
C HIS A 306 17.15 -13.00 18.07
N LYS A 307 17.55 -11.81 18.50
CA LYS A 307 18.89 -11.28 18.30
C LYS A 307 19.88 -11.91 19.25
N THR A 308 21.04 -12.35 18.74
CA THR A 308 22.17 -12.86 19.51
C THR A 308 23.44 -12.08 19.19
N ILE A 309 24.32 -11.92 20.17
CA ILE A 309 25.63 -11.29 19.95
C ILE A 309 26.67 -12.39 19.83
N ARG A 310 27.30 -12.56 18.66
CA ARG A 310 28.40 -13.46 18.42
C ARG A 310 29.68 -12.70 18.06
N SER A 311 30.72 -12.86 18.84
CA SER A 311 32.02 -12.17 18.61
C SER A 311 31.90 -10.64 18.47
N GLY A 312 30.95 -9.98 19.20
CA GLY A 312 30.74 -8.55 19.13
C GLY A 312 29.88 -8.07 17.94
N VAL A 313 29.37 -9.00 17.11
CA VAL A 313 28.48 -8.70 15.98
C VAL A 313 27.07 -9.17 16.31
N GLU A 314 26.08 -8.34 16.00
CA GLU A 314 24.67 -8.71 16.12
C GLU A 314 24.28 -9.67 15.01
N VAL A 315 23.73 -10.84 15.39
CA VAL A 315 23.23 -11.86 14.49
C VAL A 315 21.74 -12.04 14.76
N TYR A 316 20.93 -11.91 13.72
CA TYR A 316 19.48 -12.03 13.80
C TYR A 316 19.00 -13.39 13.31
N ASP A 317 18.11 -14.03 14.06
CA ASP A 317 17.43 -15.26 13.62
C ASP A 317 16.06 -14.91 13.04
N PHE A 318 15.94 -15.03 11.73
CA PHE A 318 14.70 -14.71 11.00
C PHE A 318 13.72 -15.89 10.90
N THR A 319 13.99 -17.02 11.53
CA THR A 319 13.15 -18.22 11.36
C THR A 319 11.69 -17.98 11.74
N TYR A 320 11.43 -17.38 12.90
CA TYR A 320 10.07 -17.14 13.38
C TYR A 320 9.33 -16.10 12.54
N ILE A 321 10.02 -15.06 12.10
CA ILE A 321 9.43 -14.00 11.31
C ILE A 321 9.14 -14.48 9.89
N ASN A 322 9.98 -15.33 9.29
CA ASN A 322 9.72 -15.93 7.99
C ASN A 322 8.40 -16.71 8.00
N TRP A 323 8.17 -17.51 9.03
CA TRP A 323 6.90 -18.24 9.19
C TRP A 323 5.72 -17.31 9.45
N PHE A 324 5.90 -16.21 10.17
CA PHE A 324 4.87 -15.19 10.36
C PHE A 324 4.46 -14.54 9.03
N TRP A 325 5.43 -14.18 8.20
CA TRP A 325 5.16 -13.54 6.89
C TRP A 325 4.55 -14.51 5.89
N ILE A 326 5.07 -15.72 5.75
CA ILE A 326 4.51 -16.77 4.89
C ILE A 326 3.12 -17.19 5.40
N GLY A 327 2.97 -17.39 6.69
CA GLY A 327 1.70 -17.77 7.32
C GLY A 327 0.61 -16.73 7.07
N SER A 328 0.95 -15.44 7.11
CA SER A 328 0.00 -14.37 6.79
C SER A 328 -0.45 -14.43 5.32
N ALA A 329 0.45 -14.68 4.37
CA ALA A 329 0.06 -14.85 2.98
C ALA A 329 -0.87 -16.06 2.77
N ILE A 330 -0.59 -17.18 3.45
CA ILE A 330 -1.45 -18.38 3.42
C ILE A 330 -2.84 -18.06 4.02
N LEU A 331 -2.89 -17.38 5.16
CA LEU A 331 -4.16 -16.99 5.78
C LEU A 331 -4.96 -16.04 4.92
N SER A 332 -4.32 -15.12 4.19
CA SER A 332 -4.99 -14.25 3.22
C SER A 332 -5.71 -15.09 2.15
N VAL A 333 -5.03 -16.06 1.56
CA VAL A 333 -5.63 -16.97 0.56
C VAL A 333 -6.77 -17.79 1.18
N PHE A 334 -6.58 -18.31 2.38
CA PHE A 334 -7.60 -19.09 3.08
C PHE A 334 -8.89 -18.29 3.30
N PHE A 335 -8.79 -17.06 3.80
CA PHE A 335 -9.96 -16.20 3.98
C PHE A 335 -10.57 -15.73 2.65
N ALA A 336 -9.76 -15.53 1.61
CA ALA A 336 -10.27 -15.25 0.27
C ALA A 336 -11.11 -16.40 -0.29
N LEU A 337 -10.68 -17.64 -0.06
CA LEU A 337 -11.45 -18.84 -0.42
C LEU A 337 -12.77 -18.95 0.34
N TRP A 338 -12.81 -18.53 1.60
CA TRP A 338 -14.05 -18.56 2.39
C TRP A 338 -15.13 -17.64 1.83
N VAL A 339 -14.73 -16.55 1.17
CA VAL A 339 -15.66 -15.60 0.51
C VAL A 339 -15.96 -15.99 -0.95
N TRP A 340 -15.49 -17.17 -1.42
CA TRP A 340 -15.57 -17.60 -2.82
C TRP A 340 -16.95 -17.47 -3.45
N ASN A 341 -17.99 -17.83 -2.72
CA ASN A 341 -19.38 -17.83 -3.18
C ASN A 341 -20.20 -16.63 -2.69
N ALA A 342 -19.57 -15.66 -2.03
CA ALA A 342 -20.28 -14.48 -1.60
C ALA A 342 -20.70 -13.66 -2.81
N LYS A 343 -22.03 -13.61 -3.05
CA LYS A 343 -22.64 -12.79 -4.09
C LYS A 343 -23.46 -11.68 -3.47
N GLN A 344 -23.60 -10.59 -4.20
CA GLN A 344 -24.64 -9.60 -3.95
C GLN A 344 -26.01 -10.31 -3.89
N LYS A 345 -26.77 -10.11 -2.80
CA LYS A 345 -28.20 -10.41 -2.74
C LYS A 345 -29.00 -9.25 -3.29
#